data_822a5ad2c0f499bb73bc901560531809
#
_entry.id   822a5ad2c0f499bb73bc901560531809
#
_cell.length_a   1.000
_cell.length_b   1.000
_cell.length_c   1.000
_cell.angle_alpha   90.00
_cell.angle_beta   90.00
_cell.angle_gamma   90.00
#
_symmetry.space_group_name_H-M   'P 1'
#
loop_
_entity.id
_entity.type
_entity.pdbx_description
1 polymer ?
#
loop_
_entity_poly.entity_id
_entity_poly.type
_entity_poly.pdbx_seq_one_letter_code
_entity_poly.pdbx_strand_id
1 'polypeptide(L)'
;TPVHTFIFGGCVSRDTVEFAKHTDFKVLRYVARQSLLSVGSDAKSNIPDFKLKSSFQQRMLESDLSGNLMREISKKNGIDVFVWDLVVERTGVWEFPDGSIATNSAEIRRLEGMPQILKKARKIPFGSAEHFQRWQGAAALFTEFLDFLGLKQKCLVLAPEWAEYRSDNKKTGRIRGLSA
;
A
#
# COMPACT_ATOMS: atom_id res chain seq x y z
N THR A 1 -26.48 -12.27 4.31
CA THR A 1 -26.02 -10.94 4.79
C THR A 1 -24.65 -10.67 4.20
N PRO A 2 -24.44 -9.53 3.56
CA PRO A 2 -23.15 -9.19 2.96
C PRO A 2 -22.06 -9.07 4.02
N VAL A 3 -20.84 -9.48 3.65
CA VAL A 3 -19.63 -9.36 4.47
C VAL A 3 -18.97 -8.02 4.17
N HIS A 4 -19.02 -7.10 5.10
CA HIS A 4 -18.44 -5.78 4.95
C HIS A 4 -16.92 -5.83 5.05
N THR A 5 -16.25 -5.46 3.97
CA THR A 5 -14.82 -5.67 3.82
C THR A 5 -14.08 -4.36 3.64
N PHE A 6 -13.01 -4.16 4.40
CA PHE A 6 -12.01 -3.13 4.16
C PHE A 6 -10.79 -3.76 3.49
N ILE A 7 -10.27 -3.16 2.44
CA ILE A 7 -9.12 -3.68 1.70
C ILE A 7 -7.96 -2.68 1.82
N PHE A 8 -6.80 -3.16 2.29
CA PHE A 8 -5.54 -2.45 2.28
C PHE A 8 -4.48 -3.27 1.54
N GLY A 9 -4.04 -2.80 0.37
CA GLY A 9 -3.06 -3.56 -0.41
C GLY A 9 -3.08 -3.27 -1.89
N GLY A 10 -2.68 -4.26 -2.68
CA GLY A 10 -2.62 -4.18 -4.14
C GLY A 10 -3.87 -4.73 -4.83
N CYS A 11 -3.74 -4.95 -6.13
CA CYS A 11 -4.79 -5.57 -6.94
C CYS A 11 -5.10 -7.01 -6.49
N VAL A 12 -4.12 -7.71 -5.93
CA VAL A 12 -4.30 -9.09 -5.44
C VAL A 12 -5.42 -9.16 -4.42
N SER A 13 -5.41 -8.32 -3.40
CA SER A 13 -6.47 -8.29 -2.39
C SER A 13 -7.83 -7.91 -2.97
N ARG A 14 -7.87 -6.91 -3.86
CA ARG A 14 -9.11 -6.51 -4.54
C ARG A 14 -9.67 -7.66 -5.37
N ASP A 15 -8.84 -8.28 -6.20
CA ASP A 15 -9.27 -9.34 -7.12
C ASP A 15 -9.68 -10.60 -6.33
N THR A 16 -9.01 -10.92 -5.23
CA THR A 16 -9.41 -12.02 -4.33
C THR A 16 -10.85 -11.83 -3.84
N VAL A 17 -11.20 -10.62 -3.41
CA VAL A 17 -12.56 -10.31 -2.94
C VAL A 17 -13.56 -10.34 -4.10
N GLU A 18 -13.19 -9.80 -5.27
CA GLU A 18 -14.05 -9.76 -6.46
C GLU A 18 -14.35 -11.16 -7.02
N PHE A 19 -13.36 -12.07 -7.00
CA PHE A 19 -13.50 -13.43 -7.53
C PHE A 19 -14.00 -14.45 -6.52
N ALA A 20 -14.17 -14.10 -5.26
CA ALA A 20 -14.74 -14.99 -4.22
C ALA A 20 -16.26 -15.12 -4.38
N LYS A 21 -16.69 -15.79 -5.45
CA LYS A 21 -18.09 -15.88 -5.94
C LYS A 21 -19.09 -16.50 -4.95
N HIS A 22 -18.62 -17.19 -3.92
CA HIS A 22 -19.47 -17.86 -2.95
C HIS A 22 -19.80 -17.01 -1.71
N THR A 23 -19.22 -15.80 -1.63
CA THR A 23 -19.42 -14.88 -0.52
C THR A 23 -19.86 -13.52 -1.06
N ASP A 24 -20.94 -12.99 -0.52
CA ASP A 24 -21.43 -11.65 -0.84
C ASP A 24 -20.57 -10.62 -0.10
N PHE A 25 -19.45 -10.22 -0.70
CA PHE A 25 -18.58 -9.18 -0.16
C PHE A 25 -19.04 -7.78 -0.56
N LYS A 26 -19.17 -6.90 0.42
CA LYS A 26 -19.41 -5.48 0.22
C LYS A 26 -18.17 -4.68 0.63
N VAL A 27 -17.45 -4.17 -0.36
CA VAL A 27 -16.25 -3.37 -0.10
C VAL A 27 -16.64 -1.98 0.43
N LEU A 28 -16.34 -1.73 1.70
CA LEU A 28 -16.56 -0.44 2.36
C LEU A 28 -15.51 0.60 1.96
N ARG A 29 -14.27 0.17 1.78
CA ARG A 29 -13.15 1.01 1.35
C ARG A 29 -12.03 0.14 0.79
N TYR A 30 -11.38 0.65 -0.24
CA TYR A 30 -10.14 0.10 -0.78
C TYR A 30 -9.06 1.19 -0.76
N VAL A 31 -8.00 0.95 0.00
CA VAL A 31 -6.79 1.78 0.06
C VAL A 31 -5.67 1.01 -0.61
N ALA A 32 -5.23 1.49 -1.76
CA ALA A 32 -4.20 0.87 -2.57
C ALA A 32 -2.97 1.76 -2.68
N ARG A 33 -1.84 1.16 -3.08
CA ARG A 33 -0.60 1.87 -3.43
C ARG A 33 0.00 2.71 -2.31
N GLN A 34 -0.35 2.38 -1.08
CA GLN A 34 0.20 2.99 0.12
C GLN A 34 1.03 1.97 0.88
N SER A 35 2.34 2.22 1.03
CA SER A 35 3.20 1.46 1.91
C SER A 35 2.83 1.74 3.36
N LEU A 36 3.00 0.75 4.22
CA LEU A 36 2.82 0.96 5.66
C LEU A 36 3.78 2.03 6.21
N LEU A 37 4.94 2.21 5.58
CA LEU A 37 5.90 3.24 5.96
C LEU A 37 5.43 4.67 5.68
N SER A 38 4.50 4.88 4.74
CA SER A 38 3.93 6.21 4.48
C SER A 38 2.71 6.53 5.37
N VAL A 39 2.19 5.54 6.09
CA VAL A 39 1.03 5.74 6.98
C VAL A 39 1.38 6.72 8.10
N GLY A 40 0.54 7.74 8.25
CA GLY A 40 0.75 8.81 9.23
C GLY A 40 1.76 9.89 8.81
N SER A 41 2.37 9.77 7.62
CA SER A 41 3.26 10.77 7.05
C SER A 41 2.51 11.71 6.12
N ASP A 42 2.82 13.02 6.17
CA ASP A 42 2.28 14.01 5.21
C ASP A 42 3.41 14.50 4.31
N ALA A 43 3.44 13.99 3.09
CA ALA A 43 4.43 14.32 2.08
C ALA A 43 3.92 15.31 1.02
N LYS A 44 2.71 15.84 1.17
CA LYS A 44 2.05 16.69 0.16
C LYS A 44 2.85 17.93 -0.20
N SER A 45 3.48 18.58 0.78
CA SER A 45 4.25 19.80 0.57
C SER A 45 5.49 19.60 -0.33
N ASN A 46 5.95 18.36 -0.50
CA ASN A 46 7.07 18.01 -1.36
C ASN A 46 6.68 17.75 -2.81
N ILE A 47 5.37 17.66 -3.10
CA ILE A 47 4.85 17.25 -4.41
C ILE A 47 4.16 18.46 -5.06
N PRO A 48 4.46 18.76 -6.33
CA PRO A 48 3.74 19.82 -7.05
C PRO A 48 2.27 19.46 -7.22
N ASP A 49 1.44 20.45 -7.43
CA ASP A 49 0.04 20.23 -7.78
C ASP A 49 -0.06 19.31 -9.01
N PHE A 50 -0.93 18.32 -8.92
CA PHE A 50 -1.07 17.32 -9.97
C PHE A 50 -2.54 17.00 -10.24
N LYS A 51 -2.80 16.61 -11.48
CA LYS A 51 -4.09 16.07 -11.90
C LYS A 51 -3.87 14.84 -12.76
N LEU A 52 -4.31 13.68 -12.29
CA LEU A 52 -4.23 12.43 -13.04
C LEU A 52 -5.52 12.19 -13.84
N LYS A 53 -5.39 11.53 -14.98
CA LYS A 53 -6.55 11.18 -15.85
C LYS A 53 -7.51 10.23 -15.15
N SER A 54 -7.00 9.30 -14.35
CA SER A 54 -7.79 8.34 -13.58
C SER A 54 -8.14 8.90 -12.21
N SER A 55 -9.44 9.06 -11.93
CA SER A 55 -9.91 9.49 -10.61
C SER A 55 -9.52 8.51 -9.50
N PHE A 56 -9.41 7.22 -9.82
CA PHE A 56 -8.90 6.21 -8.88
C PHE A 56 -7.43 6.47 -8.54
N GLN A 57 -6.57 6.65 -9.56
CA GLN A 57 -5.14 6.93 -9.34
C GLN A 57 -4.93 8.24 -8.58
N GLN A 58 -5.72 9.27 -8.90
CA GLN A 58 -5.72 10.55 -8.18
C GLN A 58 -5.95 10.33 -6.68
N ARG A 59 -7.05 9.65 -6.32
CA ARG A 59 -7.38 9.37 -4.93
C ARG A 59 -6.34 8.51 -4.21
N MET A 60 -5.76 7.52 -4.89
CA MET A 60 -4.74 6.66 -4.29
C MET A 60 -3.45 7.42 -4.01
N LEU A 61 -3.01 8.27 -4.92
CA LEU A 61 -1.83 9.11 -4.70
C LEU A 61 -2.07 10.15 -3.60
N GLU A 62 -3.20 10.83 -3.60
CA GLU A 62 -3.59 11.77 -2.53
C GLU A 62 -3.66 11.08 -1.16
N SER A 63 -4.18 9.85 -1.13
CA SER A 63 -4.24 9.02 0.07
C SER A 63 -2.86 8.67 0.61
N ASP A 64 -1.95 8.24 -0.27
CA ASP A 64 -0.57 7.93 0.11
C ASP A 64 0.17 9.16 0.62
N LEU A 65 0.10 10.27 -0.12
CA LEU A 65 0.76 11.53 0.25
C LEU A 65 0.27 12.11 1.57
N SER A 66 -0.96 11.80 1.97
CA SER A 66 -1.54 12.23 3.26
C SER A 66 -1.40 11.16 4.36
N GLY A 67 -0.85 10.00 4.05
CA GLY A 67 -0.67 8.89 4.99
C GLY A 67 -1.95 8.49 5.73
N ASN A 68 -3.10 8.52 5.06
CA ASN A 68 -4.40 8.59 5.72
C ASN A 68 -5.03 7.23 6.10
N LEU A 69 -4.34 6.11 5.91
CA LEU A 69 -4.91 4.76 6.10
C LEU A 69 -5.64 4.62 7.45
N MET A 70 -4.98 4.93 8.55
CA MET A 70 -5.58 4.75 9.89
C MET A 70 -6.85 5.59 10.05
N ARG A 71 -6.85 6.82 9.52
CA ARG A 71 -8.02 7.69 9.50
C ARG A 71 -9.16 7.11 8.65
N GLU A 72 -8.85 6.52 7.51
CA GLU A 72 -9.86 5.88 6.65
C GLU A 72 -10.47 4.64 7.31
N ILE A 73 -9.68 3.86 8.04
CA ILE A 73 -10.18 2.72 8.83
C ILE A 73 -11.12 3.22 9.94
N SER A 74 -10.69 4.23 10.70
CA SER A 74 -11.46 4.78 11.83
C SER A 74 -12.81 5.37 11.42
N LYS A 75 -12.97 5.81 10.17
CA LYS A 75 -14.25 6.32 9.63
C LYS A 75 -15.26 5.21 9.29
N LYS A 76 -14.86 3.95 9.31
CA LYS A 76 -15.71 2.84 8.88
C LYS A 76 -16.17 2.03 10.08
N ASN A 77 -17.48 1.94 10.24
CA ASN A 77 -18.12 1.05 11.21
C ASN A 77 -18.52 -0.27 10.54
N GLY A 78 -18.60 -1.32 11.34
CA GLY A 78 -19.12 -2.61 10.86
C GLY A 78 -18.21 -3.33 9.87
N ILE A 79 -16.89 -3.19 9.99
CA ILE A 79 -15.94 -4.00 9.23
C ILE A 79 -16.00 -5.44 9.77
N ASP A 80 -16.41 -6.38 8.92
CA ASP A 80 -16.45 -7.80 9.24
C ASP A 80 -15.13 -8.48 8.92
N VAL A 81 -14.48 -8.07 7.81
CA VAL A 81 -13.18 -8.58 7.37
C VAL A 81 -12.29 -7.43 6.93
N PHE A 82 -11.06 -7.42 7.43
CA PHE A 82 -9.99 -6.54 7.00
C PHE A 82 -8.97 -7.35 6.18
N VAL A 83 -8.91 -7.09 4.87
CA VAL A 83 -7.99 -7.79 3.96
C VAL A 83 -6.75 -6.94 3.76
N TRP A 84 -5.58 -7.52 4.00
CA TRP A 84 -4.29 -6.85 3.85
C TRP A 84 -3.33 -7.70 3.02
N ASP A 85 -2.66 -7.10 2.05
CA ASP A 85 -1.51 -7.71 1.37
C ASP A 85 -0.29 -6.80 1.41
N LEU A 86 0.88 -7.41 1.28
CA LEU A 86 2.17 -6.72 1.36
C LEU A 86 2.78 -6.42 -0.01
N VAL A 87 2.02 -6.61 -1.09
CA VAL A 87 2.52 -6.47 -2.46
C VAL A 87 3.05 -5.07 -2.75
N VAL A 88 2.45 -4.05 -2.15
CA VAL A 88 2.85 -2.64 -2.32
C VAL A 88 4.24 -2.37 -1.76
N GLU A 89 4.62 -3.05 -0.69
CA GLU A 89 5.92 -2.84 -0.02
C GLU A 89 7.11 -3.05 -0.95
N ARG A 90 6.99 -3.96 -1.93
CA ARG A 90 8.06 -4.26 -2.91
C ARG A 90 8.52 -3.06 -3.73
N THR A 91 7.75 -1.98 -3.77
CA THR A 91 8.13 -0.75 -4.50
C THR A 91 9.14 0.10 -3.73
N GLY A 92 9.24 -0.10 -2.40
CA GLY A 92 9.99 0.76 -1.50
C GLY A 92 9.33 2.13 -1.35
N VAL A 93 10.02 3.03 -0.69
CA VAL A 93 9.51 4.38 -0.42
C VAL A 93 10.55 5.45 -0.71
N TRP A 94 10.09 6.69 -0.81
CA TRP A 94 10.90 7.89 -0.83
C TRP A 94 10.77 8.62 0.50
N GLU A 95 11.90 9.00 1.07
CA GLU A 95 11.99 9.89 2.23
C GLU A 95 12.48 11.25 1.75
N PHE A 96 11.67 12.30 1.99
CA PHE A 96 11.97 13.66 1.61
C PHE A 96 12.85 14.34 2.66
N PRO A 97 13.47 15.50 2.33
CA PRO A 97 14.36 16.20 3.27
C PRO A 97 13.73 16.61 4.60
N ASP A 98 12.42 16.78 4.63
CA ASP A 98 11.63 17.08 5.84
C ASP A 98 11.29 15.82 6.67
N GLY A 99 11.77 14.66 6.25
CA GLY A 99 11.51 13.35 6.89
C GLY A 99 10.18 12.71 6.51
N SER A 100 9.36 13.37 5.71
CA SER A 100 8.10 12.78 5.24
C SER A 100 8.36 11.66 4.23
N ILE A 101 7.43 10.71 4.16
CA ILE A 101 7.57 9.48 3.38
C ILE A 101 6.41 9.34 2.42
N ALA A 102 6.71 8.96 1.18
CA ALA A 102 5.72 8.55 0.19
C ALA A 102 6.12 7.24 -0.46
N THR A 103 5.13 6.46 -0.85
CA THR A 103 5.33 5.19 -1.56
C THR A 103 5.95 5.45 -2.94
N ASN A 104 6.92 4.66 -3.34
CA ASN A 104 7.54 4.72 -4.66
C ASN A 104 6.59 4.15 -5.74
N SER A 105 5.39 4.69 -5.84
CA SER A 105 4.38 4.28 -6.81
C SER A 105 4.73 4.69 -8.24
N ALA A 106 4.10 4.05 -9.23
CA ALA A 106 4.25 4.43 -10.63
C ALA A 106 3.71 5.84 -10.88
N GLU A 107 2.67 6.23 -10.14
CA GLU A 107 2.03 7.53 -10.23
C GLU A 107 2.99 8.64 -9.84
N ILE A 108 3.61 8.57 -8.65
CA ILE A 108 4.53 9.59 -8.18
C ILE A 108 5.73 9.78 -9.12
N ARG A 109 6.25 8.68 -9.67
CA ARG A 109 7.40 8.75 -10.60
C ARG A 109 7.10 9.42 -11.93
N ARG A 110 5.81 9.45 -12.34
CA ARG A 110 5.36 9.99 -13.63
C ARG A 110 4.85 11.42 -13.55
N LEU A 111 4.77 12.00 -12.36
CA LEU A 111 4.37 13.39 -12.21
C LEU A 111 5.42 14.32 -12.82
N GLU A 112 4.95 15.38 -13.45
CA GLU A 112 5.80 16.44 -13.96
C GLU A 112 6.64 17.05 -12.83
N GLY A 113 7.91 17.32 -13.09
CA GLY A 113 8.84 17.87 -12.09
C GLY A 113 9.38 16.88 -11.05
N MET A 114 8.77 15.70 -10.91
CA MET A 114 9.23 14.72 -9.90
C MET A 114 10.66 14.24 -10.08
N PRO A 115 11.23 14.05 -11.27
CA PRO A 115 12.62 13.62 -11.39
C PRO A 115 13.62 14.54 -10.67
N GLN A 116 13.39 15.85 -10.64
CA GLN A 116 14.23 16.82 -9.93
C GLN A 116 13.99 16.79 -8.42
N ILE A 117 12.75 16.61 -7.99
CA ILE A 117 12.38 16.49 -6.58
C ILE A 117 12.96 15.19 -6.00
N LEU A 118 12.84 14.07 -6.71
CA LEU A 118 13.35 12.78 -6.26
C LEU A 118 14.89 12.72 -6.20
N LYS A 119 15.61 13.58 -6.93
CA LYS A 119 17.07 13.72 -6.76
C LYS A 119 17.46 14.22 -5.36
N LYS A 120 16.56 14.96 -4.69
CA LYS A 120 16.78 15.48 -3.33
C LYS A 120 16.22 14.56 -2.26
N ALA A 121 15.39 13.60 -2.64
CA ALA A 121 14.82 12.60 -1.74
C ALA A 121 15.73 11.36 -1.66
N ARG A 122 15.65 10.66 -0.54
CA ARG A 122 16.36 9.41 -0.33
C ARG A 122 15.43 8.24 -0.60
N LYS A 123 15.83 7.34 -1.49
CA LYS A 123 15.11 6.09 -1.71
C LYS A 123 15.45 5.09 -0.63
N ILE A 124 14.43 4.49 0.00
CA ILE A 124 14.56 3.33 0.88
C ILE A 124 14.02 2.13 0.11
N PRO A 125 14.90 1.31 -0.46
CA PRO A 125 14.47 0.21 -1.32
C PRO A 125 13.94 -0.96 -0.50
N PHE A 126 12.92 -1.63 -1.02
CA PHE A 126 12.46 -2.89 -0.48
C PHE A 126 13.60 -3.92 -0.41
N GLY A 127 13.63 -4.72 0.66
CA GLY A 127 14.66 -5.73 0.89
C GLY A 127 15.95 -5.20 1.53
N SER A 128 16.10 -3.87 1.73
CA SER A 128 17.19 -3.33 2.54
C SER A 128 16.94 -3.57 4.03
N ALA A 129 18.02 -3.70 4.80
CA ALA A 129 17.93 -3.85 6.26
C ALA A 129 17.16 -2.67 6.90
N GLU A 130 17.40 -1.45 6.42
CA GLU A 130 16.69 -0.27 6.87
C GLU A 130 15.19 -0.34 6.59
N HIS A 131 14.80 -0.72 5.36
CA HIS A 131 13.39 -0.88 5.01
C HIS A 131 12.71 -1.89 5.94
N PHE A 132 13.33 -3.05 6.13
CA PHE A 132 12.78 -4.12 6.96
C PHE A 132 12.63 -3.68 8.42
N GLN A 133 13.65 -3.06 8.99
CA GLN A 133 13.61 -2.56 10.37
C GLN A 133 12.50 -1.53 10.59
N ARG A 134 12.39 -0.55 9.68
CA ARG A 134 11.33 0.47 9.75
C ARG A 134 9.95 -0.15 9.58
N TRP A 135 9.83 -1.09 8.63
CA TRP A 135 8.58 -1.78 8.38
C TRP A 135 8.13 -2.61 9.58
N GLN A 136 9.04 -3.32 10.26
CA GLN A 136 8.70 -4.06 11.48
C GLN A 136 8.12 -3.13 12.57
N GLY A 137 8.73 -1.97 12.78
CA GLY A 137 8.21 -0.98 13.73
C GLY A 137 6.82 -0.47 13.33
N ALA A 138 6.64 -0.12 12.06
CA ALA A 138 5.35 0.33 11.53
C ALA A 138 4.28 -0.77 11.62
N ALA A 139 4.65 -2.02 11.35
CA ALA A 139 3.74 -3.17 11.42
C ALA A 139 3.29 -3.46 12.87
N ALA A 140 4.20 -3.32 13.84
CA ALA A 140 3.86 -3.45 15.25
C ALA A 140 2.81 -2.42 15.67
N LEU A 141 3.06 -1.13 15.39
CA LEU A 141 2.12 -0.04 15.68
C LEU A 141 0.78 -0.22 14.96
N PHE A 142 0.81 -0.64 13.71
CA PHE A 142 -0.42 -0.88 12.94
C PHE A 142 -1.22 -2.05 13.51
N THR A 143 -0.55 -3.11 13.95
CA THR A 143 -1.21 -4.26 14.58
C THR A 143 -1.86 -3.87 15.91
N GLU A 144 -1.19 -3.05 16.74
CA GLU A 144 -1.77 -2.47 17.96
C GLU A 144 -3.00 -1.61 17.65
N PHE A 145 -2.93 -0.80 16.60
CA PHE A 145 -4.07 -0.01 16.16
C PHE A 145 -5.26 -0.88 15.71
N LEU A 146 -5.02 -1.93 14.95
CA LEU A 146 -6.08 -2.88 14.56
C LEU A 146 -6.67 -3.59 15.79
N ASP A 147 -5.83 -3.93 16.78
CA ASP A 147 -6.27 -4.54 18.03
C ASP A 147 -7.17 -3.59 18.84
N PHE A 148 -6.76 -2.33 18.96
CA PHE A 148 -7.55 -1.28 19.61
C PHE A 148 -8.95 -1.11 18.98
N LEU A 149 -9.05 -1.26 17.66
CA LEU A 149 -10.33 -1.19 16.93
C LEU A 149 -11.10 -2.53 16.93
N GLY A 150 -10.60 -3.59 17.54
CA GLY A 150 -11.19 -4.93 17.49
C GLY A 150 -11.13 -5.58 16.10
N LEU A 151 -10.21 -5.14 15.24
CA LEU A 151 -10.06 -5.63 13.87
C LEU A 151 -8.96 -6.67 13.71
N LYS A 152 -8.08 -6.84 14.68
CA LYS A 152 -6.95 -7.78 14.61
C LYS A 152 -7.41 -9.21 14.32
N GLN A 153 -8.45 -9.69 15.00
CA GLN A 153 -9.01 -11.03 14.80
C GLN A 153 -9.83 -11.18 13.51
N LYS A 154 -10.12 -10.06 12.85
CA LYS A 154 -10.82 -9.98 11.57
C LYS A 154 -9.88 -9.72 10.40
N CYS A 155 -8.58 -9.62 10.66
CA CYS A 155 -7.56 -9.31 9.67
C CYS A 155 -7.08 -10.58 8.98
N LEU A 156 -7.23 -10.61 7.65
CA LEU A 156 -6.66 -11.62 6.77
C LEU A 156 -5.47 -11.01 6.04
N VAL A 157 -4.28 -11.52 6.33
CA VAL A 157 -3.07 -11.15 5.59
C VAL A 157 -2.91 -12.11 4.42
N LEU A 158 -3.00 -11.61 3.21
CA LEU A 158 -2.73 -12.39 2.01
C LEU A 158 -1.22 -12.41 1.75
N ALA A 159 -0.65 -13.60 1.66
CA ALA A 159 0.76 -13.83 1.37
C ALA A 159 0.91 -14.43 -0.04
N PRO A 160 0.78 -13.63 -1.11
CA PRO A 160 0.93 -14.12 -2.46
C PRO A 160 2.39 -14.51 -2.71
N GLU A 161 2.59 -15.73 -3.15
CA GLU A 161 3.89 -16.21 -3.57
C GLU A 161 4.29 -15.58 -4.90
N TRP A 162 5.60 -15.43 -5.09
CA TRP A 162 6.14 -14.99 -6.37
C TRP A 162 6.16 -16.16 -7.34
N ALA A 163 5.38 -16.09 -8.41
CA ALA A 163 5.41 -17.11 -9.44
C ALA A 163 6.72 -17.08 -10.22
N GLU A 164 7.47 -18.19 -10.22
CA GLU A 164 8.72 -18.33 -10.98
C GLU A 164 8.48 -18.39 -12.49
N TYR A 165 7.33 -18.92 -12.89
CA TYR A 165 6.97 -19.15 -14.28
C TYR A 165 5.59 -18.54 -14.58
N ARG A 166 5.45 -18.07 -15.79
CA ARG A 166 4.17 -17.65 -16.37
C ARG A 166 3.39 -18.85 -16.89
N SER A 167 2.11 -18.68 -17.19
CA SER A 167 1.25 -19.72 -17.78
C SER A 167 1.76 -20.22 -19.15
N ASP A 168 2.62 -19.44 -19.84
CA ASP A 168 3.28 -19.82 -21.08
C ASP A 168 4.64 -20.51 -20.86
N ASN A 169 4.92 -21.00 -19.65
CA ASN A 169 6.19 -21.63 -19.22
C ASN A 169 7.44 -20.75 -19.35
N LYS A 170 7.30 -19.46 -19.58
CA LYS A 170 8.42 -18.53 -19.54
C LYS A 170 8.70 -18.07 -18.12
N LYS A 171 9.98 -17.98 -17.76
CA LYS A 171 10.38 -17.44 -16.46
C LYS A 171 9.87 -16.00 -16.30
N THR A 172 9.28 -15.73 -15.15
CA THR A 172 8.96 -14.36 -14.74
C THR A 172 10.26 -13.58 -14.53
N GLY A 173 10.24 -12.29 -14.85
CA GLY A 173 11.39 -11.43 -14.58
C GLY A 173 11.68 -11.35 -13.07
N ARG A 174 12.96 -11.35 -12.70
CA ARG A 174 13.35 -11.09 -11.31
C ARG A 174 12.93 -9.68 -10.89
N ILE A 175 12.47 -9.53 -9.66
CA ILE A 175 12.36 -8.20 -9.05
C ILE A 175 13.80 -7.68 -8.90
N ARG A 176 14.13 -6.56 -9.53
CA ARG A 176 15.45 -5.95 -9.38
C ARG A 176 15.72 -5.66 -7.90
N GLY A 177 16.82 -6.21 -7.38
CA GLY A 177 17.26 -5.99 -6.01
C GLY A 177 16.90 -7.08 -5.01
N LEU A 178 16.17 -8.14 -5.41
CA LEU A 178 16.01 -9.33 -4.60
C LEU A 178 16.92 -10.43 -5.13
N SER A 179 17.84 -10.93 -4.29
CA SER A 179 18.49 -12.22 -4.47
C SER A 179 17.44 -13.31 -4.22
N ALA A 180 17.43 -14.32 -5.06
CA ALA A 180 16.67 -15.54 -4.82
C ALA A 180 17.17 -16.24 -3.56
#